data_4be7354745bd7c3e5d1a6ab992b30710
#
_entry.id   4be7354745bd7c3e5d1a6ab992b30710
#
_cell.length_a   1.000
_cell.length_b   1.000
_cell.length_c   1.000
_cell.angle_alpha   90.00
_cell.angle_beta   90.00
_cell.angle_gamma   90.00
#
_symmetry.space_group_name_H-M   'P 1'
#
loop_
_entity.id
_entity.type
_entity.pdbx_description
1 polymer ?
#
loop_
_entity_poly.entity_id
_entity_poly.type
_entity_poly.pdbx_seq_one_letter_code
_entity_poly.pdbx_strand_id
1 'polypeptide(L)'
;MTIGPDPEDLTARARIRDAALRHFGEHGFERATIRGIAETAGVSSGLVRHHFGSKEALREACDDYLAKLIRRLNDQVRADTLPSDVNYVAVARAAVGPYQRYVARALAEGRAGTVFDELVRLTEEWIEEYDRSRPDPPQVPRKARAAVVTAMALSVSVLHQHLSRAMSVEMFSPEGDRLLAQTLIDVYSHPMLSLEDAAKYQAALDQQG
;
A
#
# COMPACT_ATOMS: atom_id res chain seq x y z
N MET A 1 16.89 13.07 -2.20
CA MET A 1 16.61 13.75 -0.91
C MET A 1 16.10 12.68 0.04
N THR A 2 16.88 12.29 1.04
CA THR A 2 16.46 11.28 2.00
C THR A 2 15.43 11.95 2.90
N ILE A 3 14.19 11.48 2.87
CA ILE A 3 13.19 11.89 3.86
C ILE A 3 13.70 11.39 5.20
N GLY A 4 14.22 12.29 6.02
CA GLY A 4 14.69 11.96 7.36
C GLY A 4 13.56 11.37 8.19
N PRO A 5 13.86 10.48 9.14
CA PRO A 5 12.84 9.95 10.03
C PRO A 5 12.15 11.10 10.77
N ASP A 6 10.83 11.00 10.92
CA ASP A 6 10.01 11.90 11.71
C ASP A 6 10.62 11.97 13.14
N PRO A 7 10.75 13.15 13.77
CA PRO A 7 11.25 13.25 15.17
C PRO A 7 10.55 12.32 16.16
N GLU A 8 9.29 11.95 15.92
CA GLU A 8 8.59 10.89 16.67
C GLU A 8 9.24 9.51 16.48
N ASP A 9 9.98 9.27 15.39
CA ASP A 9 10.62 7.99 15.11
C ASP A 9 11.82 7.68 16.01
N LEU A 10 12.29 8.66 16.76
CA LEU A 10 13.37 8.50 17.75
C LEU A 10 12.86 8.10 19.13
N THR A 11 11.56 8.01 19.36
CA THR A 11 10.96 7.70 20.67
C THR A 11 10.85 6.19 20.91
N ALA A 12 10.75 5.79 22.19
CA ALA A 12 10.47 4.39 22.55
C ALA A 12 9.19 3.87 21.88
N ARG A 13 8.17 4.73 21.74
CA ARG A 13 6.91 4.40 21.07
C ARG A 13 7.13 4.03 19.60
N ALA A 14 7.97 4.79 18.88
CA ALA A 14 8.30 4.50 17.49
C ALA A 14 9.07 3.18 17.36
N ARG A 15 10.07 2.93 18.20
CA ARG A 15 10.81 1.66 18.20
C ARG A 15 9.90 0.46 18.46
N ILE A 16 8.94 0.58 19.37
CA ILE A 16 7.96 -0.48 19.66
C ILE A 16 7.07 -0.74 18.43
N ARG A 17 6.55 0.32 17.80
CA ARG A 17 5.74 0.23 16.60
C ARG A 17 6.51 -0.46 15.47
N ASP A 18 7.76 -0.06 15.20
CA ASP A 18 8.58 -0.62 14.13
C ASP A 18 8.95 -2.08 14.40
N ALA A 19 9.22 -2.44 15.65
CA ALA A 19 9.38 -3.83 16.06
C ALA A 19 8.09 -4.63 15.84
N ALA A 20 6.92 -4.05 16.18
CA ALA A 20 5.62 -4.69 15.99
C ALA A 20 5.32 -4.95 14.52
N LEU A 21 5.54 -3.95 13.65
CA LEU A 21 5.36 -4.10 12.20
C LEU A 21 6.20 -5.24 11.63
N ARG A 22 7.46 -5.38 12.08
CA ARG A 22 8.32 -6.52 11.69
C ARG A 22 7.77 -7.84 12.21
N HIS A 23 7.47 -7.95 13.50
CA HIS A 23 6.96 -9.19 14.10
C HIS A 23 5.63 -9.64 13.49
N PHE A 24 4.69 -8.72 13.28
CA PHE A 24 3.42 -9.01 12.63
C PHE A 24 3.62 -9.44 11.16
N GLY A 25 4.56 -8.82 10.45
CA GLY A 25 4.89 -9.19 9.09
C GLY A 25 5.56 -10.55 8.97
N GLU A 26 6.47 -10.91 9.88
CA GLU A 26 7.23 -12.16 9.84
C GLU A 26 6.43 -13.35 10.38
N HIS A 27 5.72 -13.16 11.49
CA HIS A 27 5.08 -14.26 12.22
C HIS A 27 3.55 -14.27 12.09
N GLY A 28 2.93 -13.19 11.61
CA GLY A 28 1.50 -12.96 11.65
C GLY A 28 1.03 -12.46 13.02
N PHE A 29 -0.19 -11.92 13.04
CA PHE A 29 -0.74 -11.32 14.26
C PHE A 29 -0.82 -12.33 15.41
N GLU A 30 -1.33 -13.53 15.16
CA GLU A 30 -1.60 -14.51 16.22
C GLU A 30 -0.31 -14.96 16.93
N ARG A 31 0.76 -15.24 16.18
CA ARG A 31 2.03 -15.75 16.74
C ARG A 31 2.97 -14.66 17.27
N ALA A 32 2.80 -13.42 16.86
CA ALA A 32 3.57 -12.31 17.42
C ALA A 32 3.22 -12.11 18.91
N THR A 33 4.23 -11.89 19.73
CA THR A 33 4.04 -11.71 21.18
C THR A 33 4.55 -10.34 21.64
N ILE A 34 3.89 -9.75 22.65
CA ILE A 34 4.34 -8.49 23.28
C ILE A 34 5.77 -8.62 23.81
N ARG A 35 6.14 -9.81 24.31
CA ARG A 35 7.51 -10.05 24.80
C ARG A 35 8.53 -9.98 23.66
N GLY A 36 8.31 -10.67 22.54
CA GLY A 36 9.23 -10.65 21.40
C GLY A 36 9.35 -9.24 20.78
N ILE A 37 8.22 -8.52 20.68
CA ILE A 37 8.20 -7.13 20.22
C ILE A 37 9.04 -6.23 21.17
N ALA A 38 8.87 -6.37 22.48
CA ALA A 38 9.61 -5.62 23.48
C ALA A 38 11.12 -5.88 23.41
N GLU A 39 11.51 -7.15 23.30
CA GLU A 39 12.91 -7.57 23.13
C GLU A 39 13.52 -6.92 21.87
N THR A 40 12.82 -6.96 20.72
CA THR A 40 13.27 -6.34 19.48
C THR A 40 13.35 -4.82 19.56
N ALA A 41 12.43 -4.18 20.29
CA ALA A 41 12.43 -2.73 20.49
C ALA A 41 13.45 -2.25 21.53
N GLY A 42 14.10 -3.15 22.26
CA GLY A 42 15.03 -2.82 23.35
C GLY A 42 14.33 -2.18 24.55
N VAL A 43 13.12 -2.65 24.91
CA VAL A 43 12.31 -2.12 26.01
C VAL A 43 11.70 -3.26 26.85
N SER A 44 11.10 -2.92 28.00
CA SER A 44 10.34 -3.89 28.79
C SER A 44 8.95 -4.13 28.20
N SER A 45 8.38 -5.34 28.41
CA SER A 45 6.98 -5.62 28.05
C SER A 45 5.98 -4.72 28.79
N GLY A 46 6.35 -4.24 30.00
CA GLY A 46 5.57 -3.26 30.75
C GLY A 46 5.49 -1.92 30.02
N LEU A 47 6.59 -1.46 29.41
CA LEU A 47 6.62 -0.22 28.64
C LEU A 47 5.78 -0.33 27.34
N VAL A 48 5.78 -1.49 26.68
CA VAL A 48 4.89 -1.74 25.52
C VAL A 48 3.42 -1.59 25.94
N ARG A 49 3.04 -2.22 27.06
CA ARG A 49 1.66 -2.12 27.58
C ARG A 49 1.31 -0.70 28.05
N HIS A 50 2.27 0.03 28.61
CA HIS A 50 2.08 1.41 28.99
C HIS A 50 1.75 2.30 27.79
N HIS A 51 2.46 2.13 26.66
CA HIS A 51 2.26 2.95 25.46
C HIS A 51 1.06 2.57 24.61
N PHE A 52 0.69 1.29 24.58
CA PHE A 52 -0.30 0.79 23.63
C PHE A 52 -1.46 0.00 24.27
N GLY A 53 -1.32 -0.40 25.52
CA GLY A 53 -2.35 -1.18 26.22
C GLY A 53 -2.35 -2.67 25.82
N SER A 54 -2.86 -3.00 24.64
CA SER A 54 -3.00 -4.37 24.14
C SER A 54 -2.20 -4.62 22.85
N LYS A 55 -2.11 -5.89 22.44
CA LYS A 55 -1.52 -6.27 21.15
C LYS A 55 -2.38 -5.78 19.99
N GLU A 56 -3.69 -5.78 20.16
CA GLU A 56 -4.68 -5.27 19.21
C GLU A 56 -4.51 -3.75 19.01
N ALA A 57 -4.45 -2.99 20.10
CA ALA A 57 -4.24 -1.53 20.03
C ALA A 57 -2.86 -1.16 19.45
N LEU A 58 -1.83 -1.99 19.71
CA LEU A 58 -0.53 -1.82 19.07
C LEU A 58 -0.62 -2.06 17.54
N ARG A 59 -1.39 -3.06 17.10
CA ARG A 59 -1.63 -3.30 15.66
C ARG A 59 -2.38 -2.13 15.03
N GLU A 60 -3.44 -1.65 15.67
CA GLU A 60 -4.19 -0.47 15.19
C GLU A 60 -3.28 0.75 15.06
N ALA A 61 -2.39 0.99 16.02
CA ALA A 61 -1.39 2.06 15.94
C ALA A 61 -0.39 1.86 14.80
N CYS A 62 -0.08 0.62 14.42
CA CYS A 62 0.72 0.31 13.22
C CYS A 62 -0.05 0.65 11.94
N ASP A 63 -1.33 0.28 11.85
CA ASP A 63 -2.18 0.58 10.71
C ASP A 63 -2.35 2.09 10.51
N ASP A 64 -2.63 2.83 11.59
CA ASP A 64 -2.75 4.28 11.60
C ASP A 64 -1.45 4.97 11.14
N TYR A 65 -0.31 4.47 11.59
CA TYR A 65 0.99 4.99 11.16
C TYR A 65 1.21 4.80 9.67
N LEU A 66 0.91 3.61 9.14
CA LEU A 66 1.05 3.33 7.70
C LEU A 66 0.09 4.16 6.87
N ALA A 67 -1.17 4.30 7.29
CA ALA A 67 -2.13 5.16 6.60
C ALA A 67 -1.64 6.62 6.54
N LYS A 68 -1.13 7.16 7.65
CA LYS A 68 -0.53 8.51 7.68
C LYS A 68 0.73 8.62 6.80
N LEU A 69 1.57 7.60 6.78
CA LEU A 69 2.77 7.56 5.94
C LEU A 69 2.38 7.59 4.45
N ILE A 70 1.44 6.76 4.05
CA ILE A 70 0.92 6.68 2.69
C ILE A 70 0.31 8.01 2.26
N ARG A 71 -0.50 8.64 3.13
CA ARG A 71 -1.07 9.97 2.87
C ARG A 71 0.01 11.02 2.63
N ARG A 72 1.01 11.12 3.50
CA ARG A 72 2.13 12.07 3.34
C ARG A 72 2.86 11.89 2.02
N LEU A 73 3.09 10.63 1.60
CA LEU A 73 3.71 10.33 0.31
C LEU A 73 2.83 10.79 -0.86
N ASN A 74 1.54 10.49 -0.80
CA ASN A 74 0.59 10.95 -1.82
C ASN A 74 0.58 12.48 -1.93
N ASP A 75 0.55 13.18 -0.79
CA ASP A 75 0.56 14.65 -0.76
C ASP A 75 1.85 15.23 -1.37
N GLN A 76 3.00 14.59 -1.13
CA GLN A 76 4.28 14.97 -1.75
C GLN A 76 4.27 14.75 -3.27
N VAL A 77 3.71 13.64 -3.75
CA VAL A 77 3.55 13.36 -5.19
C VAL A 77 2.64 14.40 -5.83
N ARG A 78 1.50 14.70 -5.21
CA ARG A 78 0.52 15.68 -5.74
C ARG A 78 1.02 17.12 -5.73
N ALA A 79 1.88 17.49 -4.78
CA ALA A 79 2.47 18.82 -4.72
C ALA A 79 3.57 19.04 -5.76
N ASP A 80 3.84 18.06 -6.64
CA ASP A 80 4.92 18.09 -7.65
C ASP A 80 6.30 18.44 -7.04
N THR A 81 6.49 18.07 -5.79
CA THR A 81 7.73 18.32 -5.05
C THR A 81 8.82 17.28 -5.33
N LEU A 82 8.47 16.25 -6.10
CA LEU A 82 9.40 15.22 -6.54
C LEU A 82 9.94 15.54 -7.92
N PRO A 83 11.24 15.30 -8.19
CA PRO A 83 11.81 15.49 -9.51
C PRO A 83 11.07 14.66 -10.58
N SER A 84 10.95 15.20 -11.80
CA SER A 84 10.22 14.58 -12.92
C SER A 84 10.83 13.25 -13.40
N ASP A 85 12.05 12.91 -12.98
CA ASP A 85 12.76 11.69 -13.29
C ASP A 85 12.63 10.61 -12.19
N VAL A 86 11.77 10.85 -11.19
CA VAL A 86 11.61 9.95 -10.05
C VAL A 86 10.71 8.75 -10.40
N ASN A 87 11.22 7.57 -10.15
CA ASN A 87 10.41 6.35 -10.15
C ASN A 87 9.49 6.32 -8.92
N TYR A 88 8.21 6.65 -9.10
CA TYR A 88 7.20 6.68 -8.01
C TYR A 88 7.03 5.32 -7.31
N VAL A 89 7.22 4.19 -8.02
CA VAL A 89 7.19 2.85 -7.42
C VAL A 89 8.36 2.70 -6.45
N ALA A 90 9.56 3.16 -6.83
CA ALA A 90 10.73 3.11 -5.96
C ALA A 90 10.57 4.03 -4.74
N VAL A 91 9.95 5.21 -4.88
CA VAL A 91 9.69 6.12 -3.76
C VAL A 91 8.67 5.50 -2.79
N ALA A 92 7.56 4.99 -3.30
CA ALA A 92 6.55 4.31 -2.49
C ALA A 92 7.17 3.11 -1.76
N ARG A 93 8.02 2.34 -2.44
CA ARG A 93 8.71 1.22 -1.84
C ARG A 93 9.76 1.64 -0.81
N ALA A 94 10.53 2.68 -1.06
CA ALA A 94 11.52 3.17 -0.08
C ALA A 94 10.86 3.57 1.24
N ALA A 95 9.65 4.11 1.19
CA ALA A 95 8.92 4.55 2.37
C ALA A 95 8.13 3.42 3.05
N VAL A 96 7.48 2.54 2.28
CA VAL A 96 6.64 1.44 2.79
C VAL A 96 7.40 0.11 2.78
N GLY A 97 8.52 0.02 2.06
CA GLY A 97 9.28 -1.19 1.84
C GLY A 97 9.65 -1.97 3.11
N PRO A 98 10.11 -1.32 4.19
CA PRO A 98 10.38 -2.01 5.46
C PRO A 98 9.14 -2.72 6.03
N TYR A 99 7.93 -2.31 5.63
CA TYR A 99 6.65 -2.80 6.14
C TYR A 99 5.85 -3.61 5.13
N GLN A 100 6.38 -3.85 3.92
CA GLN A 100 5.67 -4.58 2.85
C GLN A 100 5.18 -5.97 3.30
N ARG A 101 6.01 -6.69 4.06
CA ARG A 101 5.62 -8.00 4.60
C ARG A 101 4.44 -7.90 5.55
N TYR A 102 4.39 -6.83 6.36
CA TYR A 102 3.25 -6.57 7.23
C TYR A 102 1.98 -6.30 6.40
N VAL A 103 2.06 -5.39 5.42
CA VAL A 103 0.93 -5.04 4.55
C VAL A 103 0.42 -6.26 3.81
N ALA A 104 1.30 -7.02 3.16
CA ALA A 104 0.94 -8.23 2.42
C ALA A 104 0.22 -9.25 3.31
N ARG A 105 0.73 -9.48 4.53
CA ARG A 105 0.14 -10.41 5.48
C ARG A 105 -1.18 -9.90 6.05
N ALA A 106 -1.24 -8.64 6.45
CA ALA A 106 -2.47 -8.03 6.99
C ALA A 106 -3.60 -8.05 5.95
N LEU A 107 -3.28 -7.82 4.66
CA LEU A 107 -4.23 -7.98 3.55
C LEU A 107 -4.71 -9.43 3.41
N ALA A 108 -3.79 -10.39 3.39
CA ALA A 108 -4.12 -11.81 3.27
C ALA A 108 -4.97 -12.33 4.46
N GLU A 109 -4.77 -11.77 5.65
CA GLU A 109 -5.53 -12.08 6.86
C GLU A 109 -6.86 -11.29 6.98
N GLY A 110 -7.18 -10.38 6.02
CA GLY A 110 -8.36 -9.50 6.07
C GLY A 110 -8.30 -8.45 7.19
N ARG A 111 -7.12 -8.10 7.68
CA ARG A 111 -6.90 -7.22 8.84
C ARG A 111 -6.36 -5.82 8.47
N ALA A 112 -6.24 -5.50 7.19
CA ALA A 112 -5.67 -4.23 6.71
C ALA A 112 -6.73 -3.15 6.39
N GLY A 113 -7.91 -3.19 7.03
CA GLY A 113 -9.02 -2.30 6.70
C GLY A 113 -8.63 -0.82 6.66
N THR A 114 -8.01 -0.30 7.73
CA THR A 114 -7.58 1.11 7.82
C THR A 114 -6.66 1.52 6.68
N VAL A 115 -5.65 0.67 6.35
CA VAL A 115 -4.71 0.95 5.26
C VAL A 115 -5.40 0.85 3.90
N PHE A 116 -6.26 -0.15 3.71
CA PHE A 116 -7.03 -0.32 2.48
C PHE A 116 -7.98 0.86 2.24
N ASP A 117 -8.75 1.25 3.25
CA ASP A 117 -9.71 2.36 3.15
C ASP A 117 -9.00 3.70 2.84
N GLU A 118 -7.83 3.94 3.44
CA GLU A 118 -7.05 5.13 3.12
C GLU A 118 -6.56 5.11 1.67
N LEU A 119 -6.07 3.97 1.18
CA LEU A 119 -5.65 3.84 -0.21
C LEU A 119 -6.83 4.00 -1.18
N VAL A 120 -8.01 3.46 -0.86
CA VAL A 120 -9.23 3.69 -1.67
C VAL A 120 -9.56 5.17 -1.72
N ARG A 121 -9.54 5.87 -0.59
CA ARG A 121 -9.80 7.32 -0.52
C ARG A 121 -8.83 8.11 -1.41
N LEU A 122 -7.54 7.83 -1.31
CA LEU A 122 -6.53 8.50 -2.14
C LEU A 122 -6.70 8.17 -3.63
N THR A 123 -7.06 6.93 -3.96
CA THR A 123 -7.36 6.52 -5.33
C THR A 123 -8.61 7.23 -5.86
N GLU A 124 -9.64 7.47 -5.03
CA GLU A 124 -10.81 8.27 -5.42
C GLU A 124 -10.41 9.69 -5.84
N GLU A 125 -9.47 10.33 -5.13
CA GLU A 125 -8.97 11.67 -5.47
C GLU A 125 -8.24 11.68 -6.83
N TRP A 126 -7.40 10.66 -7.11
CA TRP A 126 -6.75 10.53 -8.41
C TRP A 126 -7.73 10.26 -9.54
N ILE A 127 -8.72 9.38 -9.32
CA ILE A 127 -9.77 9.10 -10.30
C ILE A 127 -10.63 10.33 -10.57
N GLU A 128 -10.93 11.14 -9.57
CA GLU A 128 -11.66 12.40 -9.74
C GLU A 128 -10.95 13.35 -10.69
N GLU A 129 -9.65 13.50 -10.55
CA GLU A 129 -8.84 14.34 -11.42
C GLU A 129 -8.78 13.77 -12.84
N TYR A 130 -8.58 12.46 -12.97
CA TYR A 130 -8.57 11.76 -14.25
C TYR A 130 -9.93 11.87 -14.97
N ASP A 131 -11.05 11.74 -14.26
CA ASP A 131 -12.41 11.85 -14.80
C ASP A 131 -12.69 13.23 -15.45
N ARG A 132 -11.97 14.29 -15.06
CA ARG A 132 -12.12 15.63 -15.68
C ARG A 132 -11.61 15.69 -17.11
N SER A 133 -10.67 14.83 -17.48
CA SER A 133 -10.04 14.80 -18.80
C SER A 133 -10.56 13.71 -19.71
N ARG A 134 -11.38 12.77 -19.21
CA ARG A 134 -11.90 11.68 -20.06
C ARG A 134 -13.04 12.16 -20.97
N PRO A 135 -13.14 11.59 -22.21
CA PRO A 135 -14.13 12.03 -23.20
C PRO A 135 -15.55 11.56 -22.90
N ASP A 136 -15.72 10.50 -22.11
CA ASP A 136 -16.98 9.83 -21.79
C ASP A 136 -17.27 9.83 -20.29
N PRO A 137 -18.55 9.94 -19.86
CA PRO A 137 -18.89 9.89 -18.45
C PRO A 137 -18.67 8.49 -17.87
N PRO A 138 -18.22 8.37 -16.60
CA PRO A 138 -18.07 7.08 -15.95
C PRO A 138 -19.42 6.37 -15.77
N GLN A 139 -19.46 5.08 -16.09
CA GLN A 139 -20.67 4.23 -15.94
C GLN A 139 -20.78 3.62 -14.52
N VAL A 140 -19.66 3.59 -13.79
CA VAL A 140 -19.57 2.93 -12.48
C VAL A 140 -19.20 3.95 -11.41
N PRO A 141 -19.78 3.88 -10.19
CA PRO A 141 -19.47 4.80 -9.10
C PRO A 141 -17.97 4.89 -8.83
N ARG A 142 -17.47 6.11 -8.57
CA ARG A 142 -16.03 6.37 -8.34
C ARG A 142 -15.46 5.48 -7.26
N LYS A 143 -16.15 5.34 -6.14
CA LYS A 143 -15.70 4.50 -5.02
C LYS A 143 -15.49 3.03 -5.42
N ALA A 144 -16.38 2.47 -6.23
CA ALA A 144 -16.24 1.09 -6.71
C ALA A 144 -15.00 0.94 -7.62
N ARG A 145 -14.79 1.89 -8.53
CA ARG A 145 -13.58 1.92 -9.38
C ARG A 145 -12.31 2.05 -8.54
N ALA A 146 -12.30 2.96 -7.58
CA ALA A 146 -11.17 3.16 -6.67
C ALA A 146 -10.85 1.90 -5.86
N ALA A 147 -11.88 1.23 -5.32
CA ALA A 147 -11.69 -0.01 -4.57
C ALA A 147 -11.05 -1.12 -5.42
N VAL A 148 -11.52 -1.29 -6.67
CA VAL A 148 -10.97 -2.30 -7.58
C VAL A 148 -9.54 -1.95 -7.99
N VAL A 149 -9.25 -0.70 -8.37
CA VAL A 149 -7.89 -0.25 -8.73
C VAL A 149 -6.94 -0.42 -7.55
N THR A 150 -7.36 -0.05 -6.35
CA THR A 150 -6.57 -0.27 -5.12
C THR A 150 -6.30 -1.75 -4.88
N ALA A 151 -7.31 -2.61 -5.01
CA ALA A 151 -7.14 -4.06 -4.84
C ALA A 151 -6.16 -4.64 -5.88
N MET A 152 -6.24 -4.21 -7.14
CA MET A 152 -5.31 -4.61 -8.20
C MET A 152 -3.87 -4.18 -7.86
N ALA A 153 -3.66 -2.95 -7.42
CA ALA A 153 -2.33 -2.46 -7.04
C ALA A 153 -1.76 -3.23 -5.83
N LEU A 154 -2.56 -3.50 -4.82
CA LEU A 154 -2.16 -4.24 -3.63
C LEU A 154 -1.92 -5.73 -3.88
N SER A 155 -2.52 -6.31 -4.92
CA SER A 155 -2.31 -7.70 -5.30
C SER A 155 -0.84 -8.02 -5.59
N VAL A 156 -0.07 -7.06 -6.10
CA VAL A 156 1.38 -7.18 -6.31
C VAL A 156 2.10 -7.52 -5.00
N SER A 157 1.73 -6.88 -3.90
CA SER A 157 2.34 -7.15 -2.59
C SER A 157 1.94 -8.53 -2.05
N VAL A 158 0.68 -8.93 -2.22
CA VAL A 158 0.18 -10.22 -1.75
C VAL A 158 0.76 -11.37 -2.58
N LEU A 159 0.87 -11.18 -3.89
CA LEU A 159 1.32 -12.19 -4.84
C LEU A 159 2.83 -12.09 -5.17
N HIS A 160 3.61 -11.32 -4.40
CA HIS A 160 5.01 -11.03 -4.70
C HIS A 160 5.87 -12.26 -4.96
N GLN A 161 5.67 -13.36 -4.22
CA GLN A 161 6.41 -14.62 -4.43
C GLN A 161 6.11 -15.25 -5.80
N HIS A 162 4.85 -15.22 -6.23
CA HIS A 162 4.45 -15.74 -7.55
C HIS A 162 4.99 -14.85 -8.67
N LEU A 163 4.96 -13.53 -8.48
CA LEU A 163 5.53 -12.56 -9.42
C LEU A 163 7.05 -12.71 -9.51
N SER A 164 7.76 -12.81 -8.38
CA SER A 164 9.21 -13.03 -8.36
C SER A 164 9.60 -14.26 -9.17
N ARG A 165 8.86 -15.37 -9.00
CA ARG A 165 9.10 -16.58 -9.80
C ARG A 165 8.78 -16.39 -11.27
N ALA A 166 7.65 -15.77 -11.62
CA ALA A 166 7.23 -15.58 -13.00
C ALA A 166 8.12 -14.61 -13.78
N MET A 167 8.61 -13.57 -13.11
CA MET A 167 9.46 -12.54 -13.69
C MET A 167 10.95 -12.82 -13.52
N SER A 168 11.32 -13.90 -12.79
CA SER A 168 12.70 -14.28 -12.49
C SER A 168 13.53 -13.18 -11.81
N VAL A 169 12.85 -12.33 -11.00
CA VAL A 169 13.46 -11.24 -10.24
C VAL A 169 12.81 -11.16 -8.86
N GLU A 170 13.58 -10.83 -7.82
CA GLU A 170 13.02 -10.58 -6.49
C GLU A 170 12.19 -9.29 -6.51
N MET A 171 10.87 -9.41 -6.34
CA MET A 171 9.94 -8.27 -6.46
C MET A 171 10.22 -7.15 -5.44
N PHE A 172 10.74 -7.50 -4.26
CA PHE A 172 11.08 -6.52 -3.23
C PHE A 172 12.57 -6.14 -3.28
N SER A 173 13.09 -5.93 -4.49
CA SER A 173 14.45 -5.46 -4.76
C SER A 173 14.42 -4.22 -5.67
N PRO A 174 15.52 -3.44 -5.76
CA PRO A 174 15.60 -2.31 -6.69
C PRO A 174 15.39 -2.71 -8.16
N GLU A 175 15.82 -3.91 -8.55
CA GLU A 175 15.61 -4.46 -9.89
C GLU A 175 14.13 -4.80 -10.11
N GLY A 176 13.49 -5.44 -9.12
CA GLY A 176 12.05 -5.73 -9.14
C GLY A 176 11.20 -4.47 -9.22
N ASP A 177 11.55 -3.40 -8.51
CA ASP A 177 10.85 -2.11 -8.59
C ASP A 177 10.92 -1.50 -9.98
N ARG A 178 12.12 -1.53 -10.58
CA ARG A 178 12.32 -0.99 -11.92
C ARG A 178 11.51 -1.77 -12.95
N LEU A 179 11.57 -3.09 -12.90
CA LEU A 179 10.84 -3.96 -13.82
C LEU A 179 9.33 -3.80 -13.65
N LEU A 180 8.84 -3.73 -12.39
CA LEU A 180 7.44 -3.47 -12.11
C LEU A 180 6.98 -2.13 -12.68
N ALA A 181 7.75 -1.05 -12.44
CA ALA A 181 7.42 0.27 -12.97
C ALA A 181 7.36 0.27 -14.50
N GLN A 182 8.32 -0.32 -15.19
CA GLN A 182 8.33 -0.45 -16.64
C GLN A 182 7.13 -1.25 -17.15
N THR A 183 6.81 -2.37 -16.49
CA THR A 183 5.65 -3.20 -16.84
C THR A 183 4.34 -2.44 -16.67
N LEU A 184 4.16 -1.70 -15.57
CA LEU A 184 2.96 -0.90 -15.35
C LEU A 184 2.81 0.22 -16.39
N ILE A 185 3.91 0.90 -16.74
CA ILE A 185 3.91 1.92 -17.79
C ILE A 185 3.45 1.30 -19.12
N ASP A 186 4.01 0.15 -19.49
CA ASP A 186 3.66 -0.53 -20.75
C ASP A 186 2.20 -0.96 -20.76
N VAL A 187 1.73 -1.64 -19.73
CA VAL A 187 0.34 -2.13 -19.62
C VAL A 187 -0.68 -0.99 -19.65
N TYR A 188 -0.43 0.11 -18.94
CA TYR A 188 -1.37 1.23 -18.87
C TYR A 188 -1.33 2.14 -20.10
N SER A 189 -0.21 2.22 -20.81
CA SER A 189 -0.10 2.99 -22.05
C SER A 189 -0.63 2.24 -23.28
N HIS A 190 -0.80 0.92 -23.19
CA HIS A 190 -1.33 0.07 -24.27
C HIS A 190 -2.56 -0.71 -23.80
N PRO A 191 -3.71 -0.03 -23.62
CA PRO A 191 -4.91 -0.69 -23.10
C PRO A 191 -5.37 -1.82 -24.02
N MET A 192 -5.63 -3.00 -23.44
CA MET A 192 -6.09 -4.19 -24.16
C MET A 192 -7.54 -4.08 -24.67
N LEU A 193 -8.28 -3.09 -24.20
CA LEU A 193 -9.68 -2.88 -24.54
C LEU A 193 -9.84 -1.50 -25.19
N SER A 194 -10.32 -1.48 -26.45
CA SER A 194 -10.67 -0.22 -27.13
C SER A 194 -11.94 0.39 -26.52
N LEU A 195 -12.15 1.70 -26.69
CA LEU A 195 -13.41 2.33 -26.28
C LEU A 195 -14.63 1.75 -27.01
N GLU A 196 -14.46 1.35 -28.26
CA GLU A 196 -15.53 0.70 -29.05
C GLU A 196 -15.89 -0.68 -28.48
N ASP A 197 -14.91 -1.50 -28.14
CA ASP A 197 -15.16 -2.82 -27.54
C ASP A 197 -15.73 -2.68 -26.13
N ALA A 198 -15.25 -1.71 -25.35
CA ALA A 198 -15.81 -1.41 -24.04
C ALA A 198 -17.30 -1.06 -24.12
N ALA A 199 -17.69 -0.23 -25.10
CA ALA A 199 -19.10 0.11 -25.31
C ALA A 199 -19.96 -1.12 -25.72
N LYS A 200 -19.42 -2.03 -26.54
CA LYS A 200 -20.11 -3.29 -26.90
C LYS A 200 -20.34 -4.18 -25.68
N TYR A 201 -19.29 -4.35 -24.84
CA TYR A 201 -19.41 -5.17 -23.65
C TYR A 201 -20.36 -4.55 -22.60
N GLN A 202 -20.35 -3.23 -22.47
CA GLN A 202 -21.29 -2.53 -21.59
C GLN A 202 -22.73 -2.74 -22.03
N ALA A 203 -23.03 -2.57 -23.32
CA ALA A 203 -24.36 -2.81 -23.87
C ALA A 203 -24.85 -4.26 -23.67
N ALA A 204 -23.93 -5.23 -23.71
CA ALA A 204 -24.26 -6.63 -23.45
C ALA A 204 -24.60 -6.88 -21.96
N LEU A 205 -23.92 -6.19 -21.03
CA LEU A 205 -24.21 -6.28 -19.60
C LEU A 205 -25.58 -5.67 -19.27
N ASP A 206 -25.91 -4.53 -19.88
CA ASP A 206 -27.20 -3.83 -19.66
C ASP A 206 -28.40 -4.64 -20.15
N GLN A 207 -28.22 -5.58 -21.11
CA GLN A 207 -29.26 -6.50 -21.59
C GLN A 207 -29.51 -7.70 -20.67
N GLN A 208 -28.62 -7.96 -19.70
CA GLN A 208 -28.69 -9.12 -18.79
C GLN A 208 -29.23 -8.77 -17.40
N GLY A 209 -29.40 -7.50 -17.09
CA GLY A 209 -29.93 -6.97 -15.82
C GLY A 209 -31.36 -6.48 -15.94
#